data_197ff5ed91d95d703890f9356f438926
#
_entry.id   197ff5ed91d95d703890f9356f438926
#
_cell.length_a   1.000
_cell.length_b   1.000
_cell.length_c   1.000
_cell.angle_alpha   90.00
_cell.angle_beta   90.00
_cell.angle_gamma   90.00
#
_symmetry.space_group_name_H-M   'P 1'
#
loop_
_entity.id
_entity.type
_entity.pdbx_description
1 polymer ?
#
loop_
_entity_poly.entity_id
_entity_poly.type
_entity_poly.pdbx_seq_one_letter_code
_entity_poly.pdbx_strand_id
1 'polypeptide(L)'
;SFIGITGFSSGGHLASLAGTTNGVKSYTIGDKTVDLEGNVGEYFSFSSRVDAVVDWFGPIDMTRMENCNTTKGANSPEAALIGGVPADNLDMLALLNPITYIDKNDPKFIVIHGEADTVVPNCQSIFFSEALKAQGRLEEFVSVPGGQHGPVTFNENTFKKMTDFFAKEAGM
;
A
#
# COMPACT_ATOMS: atom_id res chain seq x y z
N SER A 1 9.09 -11.58 -18.34
CA SER A 1 9.77 -11.41 -17.05
C SER A 1 8.75 -11.08 -15.99
N PHE A 2 8.85 -11.65 -14.80
CA PHE A 2 7.98 -11.39 -13.65
C PHE A 2 8.66 -10.35 -12.73
N ILE A 3 7.87 -9.39 -12.23
CA ILE A 3 8.32 -8.36 -11.30
C ILE A 3 7.38 -8.35 -10.10
N GLY A 4 7.85 -8.91 -8.98
CA GLY A 4 7.17 -8.80 -7.69
C GLY A 4 7.73 -7.61 -6.90
N ILE A 5 6.86 -6.89 -6.18
CA ILE A 5 7.27 -5.80 -5.29
C ILE A 5 6.81 -6.08 -3.86
N THR A 6 7.67 -5.74 -2.90
CA THR A 6 7.33 -5.83 -1.47
C THR A 6 7.97 -4.70 -0.70
N GLY A 7 7.39 -4.34 0.42
CA GLY A 7 7.93 -3.33 1.31
C GLY A 7 7.28 -3.38 2.69
N PHE A 8 7.95 -2.74 3.67
CA PHE A 8 7.55 -2.70 5.06
C PHE A 8 7.17 -1.29 5.46
N SER A 9 6.11 -1.09 6.27
CA SER A 9 5.71 0.23 6.75
C SER A 9 5.51 1.23 5.60
N SER A 10 6.21 2.32 5.55
CA SER A 10 6.18 3.25 4.40
C SER A 10 6.56 2.58 3.07
N GLY A 11 7.44 1.56 3.10
CA GLY A 11 7.75 0.73 1.93
C GLY A 11 6.58 -0.14 1.48
N GLY A 12 5.75 -0.63 2.42
CA GLY A 12 4.49 -1.33 2.15
C GLY A 12 3.48 -0.42 1.45
N HIS A 13 3.36 0.82 1.94
CA HIS A 13 2.56 1.85 1.27
C HIS A 13 3.03 2.13 -0.17
N LEU A 14 4.35 2.31 -0.39
CA LEU A 14 4.90 2.54 -1.72
C LEU A 14 4.70 1.34 -2.65
N ALA A 15 4.90 0.11 -2.14
CA ALA A 15 4.63 -1.11 -2.90
C ALA A 15 3.14 -1.22 -3.29
N SER A 16 2.25 -0.86 -2.36
CA SER A 16 0.81 -0.84 -2.59
C SER A 16 0.42 0.21 -3.64
N LEU A 17 0.97 1.42 -3.57
CA LEU A 17 0.77 2.45 -4.59
C LEU A 17 1.28 1.97 -5.96
N ALA A 18 2.50 1.42 -6.04
CA ALA A 18 3.04 0.92 -7.30
C ALA A 18 2.14 -0.16 -7.94
N GLY A 19 1.53 -1.02 -7.13
CA GLY A 19 0.61 -2.05 -7.61
C GLY A 19 -0.74 -1.51 -8.05
N THR A 20 -1.33 -0.58 -7.31
CA THR A 20 -2.66 -0.04 -7.60
C THR A 20 -2.66 1.08 -8.64
N THR A 21 -1.50 1.71 -8.89
CA THR A 21 -1.34 2.67 -10.00
C THR A 21 -0.82 2.04 -11.27
N ASN A 22 -0.85 0.71 -11.40
CA ASN A 22 -0.39 -0.02 -12.56
C ASN A 22 -1.08 0.47 -13.85
N GLY A 23 -0.34 1.24 -14.66
CA GLY A 23 -0.84 1.82 -15.91
C GLY A 23 -1.61 3.14 -15.74
N VAL A 24 -1.74 3.67 -14.53
CA VAL A 24 -2.31 5.00 -14.27
C VAL A 24 -1.19 6.03 -14.37
N LYS A 25 -1.25 6.89 -15.41
CA LYS A 25 -0.21 7.90 -15.64
C LYS A 25 -0.47 9.21 -14.90
N SER A 26 -1.72 9.55 -14.73
CA SER A 26 -2.13 10.77 -14.03
C SER A 26 -3.46 10.56 -13.31
N TYR A 27 -3.70 11.37 -12.30
CA TYR A 27 -4.97 11.37 -11.57
C TYR A 27 -5.42 12.80 -11.28
N THR A 28 -6.71 13.05 -11.44
CA THR A 28 -7.30 14.37 -11.18
C THR A 28 -8.19 14.32 -9.95
N ILE A 29 -7.94 15.22 -9.01
CA ILE A 29 -8.78 15.43 -7.84
C ILE A 29 -9.13 16.92 -7.74
N GLY A 30 -10.43 17.23 -7.74
CA GLY A 30 -10.90 18.60 -7.85
C GLY A 30 -10.40 19.24 -9.16
N ASP A 31 -9.68 20.35 -9.04
CA ASP A 31 -9.07 21.08 -10.14
C ASP A 31 -7.56 20.76 -10.38
N LYS A 32 -7.02 19.81 -9.61
CA LYS A 32 -5.60 19.43 -9.66
C LYS A 32 -5.41 18.12 -10.40
N THR A 33 -4.53 18.10 -11.40
CA THR A 33 -4.04 16.88 -12.04
C THR A 33 -2.60 16.63 -11.62
N VAL A 34 -2.32 15.43 -11.14
CA VAL A 34 -1.01 14.98 -10.70
C VAL A 34 -0.49 13.92 -11.67
N ASP A 35 0.75 14.09 -12.12
CA ASP A 35 1.48 13.07 -12.87
C ASP A 35 1.98 12.00 -11.89
N LEU A 36 1.50 10.77 -12.03
CA LEU A 36 1.84 9.64 -11.16
C LEU A 36 3.03 8.83 -11.69
N GLU A 37 3.31 8.89 -12.99
CA GLU A 37 4.45 8.18 -13.57
C GLU A 37 5.75 8.97 -13.41
N GLY A 38 5.64 10.28 -13.45
CA GLY A 38 6.78 11.19 -13.31
C GLY A 38 7.72 11.17 -14.53
N ASN A 39 8.85 11.85 -14.37
CA ASN A 39 9.87 11.99 -15.42
C ASN A 39 11.30 11.87 -14.85
N VAL A 40 11.47 11.13 -13.77
CA VAL A 40 12.77 10.91 -13.12
C VAL A 40 13.44 9.67 -13.71
N GLY A 41 14.67 9.82 -14.20
CA GLY A 41 15.46 8.75 -14.78
C GLY A 41 15.62 8.85 -16.31
N GLU A 42 16.08 7.77 -16.94
CA GLU A 42 16.41 7.73 -18.38
C GLU A 42 15.65 6.64 -19.15
N TYR A 43 14.85 5.81 -18.47
CA TYR A 43 14.27 4.59 -19.04
C TYR A 43 12.75 4.69 -19.23
N PHE A 44 12.24 5.81 -19.68
CA PHE A 44 10.79 6.07 -19.88
C PHE A 44 10.09 5.15 -20.89
N SER A 45 10.86 4.42 -21.70
CA SER A 45 10.30 3.44 -22.66
C SER A 45 9.95 2.09 -22.03
N PHE A 46 10.42 1.84 -20.80
CA PHE A 46 10.09 0.61 -20.08
C PHE A 46 8.84 0.80 -19.23
N SER A 47 8.08 -0.29 -19.07
CA SER A 47 6.91 -0.29 -18.20
C SER A 47 7.33 -0.28 -16.74
N SER A 48 6.68 0.53 -15.92
CA SER A 48 6.78 0.54 -14.47
C SER A 48 5.84 -0.46 -13.78
N ARG A 49 5.07 -1.24 -14.57
CA ARG A 49 4.10 -2.21 -14.03
C ARG A 49 4.77 -3.31 -13.23
N VAL A 50 4.09 -3.72 -12.17
CA VAL A 50 4.46 -4.88 -11.34
C VAL A 50 3.41 -5.99 -11.49
N ASP A 51 3.81 -7.25 -11.28
CA ASP A 51 2.98 -8.43 -11.51
C ASP A 51 2.38 -9.01 -10.21
N ALA A 52 2.98 -8.71 -9.06
CA ALA A 52 2.49 -9.12 -7.74
C ALA A 52 2.99 -8.19 -6.65
N VAL A 53 2.22 -8.02 -5.58
CA VAL A 53 2.54 -7.13 -4.47
C VAL A 53 2.39 -7.84 -3.13
N VAL A 54 3.36 -7.63 -2.24
CA VAL A 54 3.23 -8.00 -0.83
C VAL A 54 3.42 -6.74 0.02
N ASP A 55 2.34 -6.32 0.66
CA ASP A 55 2.33 -5.21 1.62
C ASP A 55 2.53 -5.75 3.04
N TRP A 56 3.54 -5.22 3.75
CA TRP A 56 3.76 -5.48 5.15
C TRP A 56 3.42 -4.22 5.94
N PHE A 57 2.26 -4.25 6.61
CA PHE A 57 1.80 -3.22 7.53
C PHE A 57 1.98 -1.78 7.03
N GLY A 58 1.68 -1.52 5.77
CA GLY A 58 1.71 -0.19 5.18
C GLY A 58 0.61 0.72 5.75
N PRO A 59 0.89 2.02 5.99
CA PRO A 59 -0.14 3.01 6.20
C PRO A 59 -0.86 3.28 4.87
N ILE A 60 -2.12 2.93 4.76
CA ILE A 60 -2.87 2.94 3.49
C ILE A 60 -3.76 4.19 3.37
N ASP A 61 -4.71 4.34 4.29
CA ASP A 61 -5.64 5.46 4.30
C ASP A 61 -5.26 6.47 5.39
N MET A 62 -4.45 7.43 5.03
CA MET A 62 -3.94 8.43 5.96
C MET A 62 -5.01 9.41 6.45
N THR A 63 -6.20 9.39 5.87
CA THR A 63 -7.35 10.15 6.38
C THR A 63 -7.94 9.53 7.65
N ARG A 64 -7.61 8.25 7.94
CA ARG A 64 -8.11 7.45 9.05
C ARG A 64 -7.00 6.74 9.84
N MET A 65 -5.85 7.39 10.02
CA MET A 65 -4.71 6.79 10.70
C MET A 65 -4.89 6.70 12.21
N GLU A 66 -5.33 7.78 12.84
CA GLU A 66 -5.47 7.81 14.29
C GLU A 66 -6.76 7.13 14.73
N ASN A 67 -6.64 6.12 15.58
CA ASN A 67 -7.78 5.31 16.03
C ASN A 67 -8.69 4.80 14.89
N CYS A 68 -8.13 4.66 13.67
CA CYS A 68 -8.84 4.18 12.48
C CYS A 68 -9.98 5.07 11.97
N ASN A 69 -10.05 6.31 12.39
CA ASN A 69 -11.18 7.18 12.02
C ASN A 69 -10.83 8.65 11.73
N THR A 70 -9.63 9.11 12.12
CA THR A 70 -9.20 10.50 11.90
C THR A 70 -7.76 10.58 11.36
N THR A 71 -7.39 11.76 10.83
CA THR A 71 -6.01 12.04 10.44
C THR A 71 -5.11 12.17 11.67
N LYS A 72 -3.82 11.99 11.46
CA LYS A 72 -2.78 12.35 12.45
C LYS A 72 -2.64 13.87 12.56
N GLY A 73 -2.05 14.32 13.67
CA GLY A 73 -1.78 15.74 13.93
C GLY A 73 -0.64 16.34 13.09
N ALA A 74 -0.43 17.65 13.25
CA ALA A 74 0.54 18.45 12.48
C ALA A 74 2.02 18.03 12.64
N ASN A 75 2.36 17.27 13.69
CA ASN A 75 3.73 16.79 13.94
C ASN A 75 3.90 15.31 13.56
N SER A 76 3.03 14.77 12.76
CA SER A 76 3.07 13.37 12.33
C SER A 76 3.98 13.15 11.10
N PRO A 77 4.41 11.91 10.84
CA PRO A 77 5.09 11.57 9.60
C PRO A 77 4.27 11.90 8.36
N GLU A 78 2.94 11.75 8.42
CA GLU A 78 2.01 12.09 7.36
C GLU A 78 2.02 13.60 7.07
N ALA A 79 2.08 14.45 8.09
CA ALA A 79 2.20 15.89 7.93
C ALA A 79 3.54 16.28 7.26
N ALA A 80 4.63 15.60 7.63
CA ALA A 80 5.93 15.81 6.99
C ALA A 80 5.93 15.37 5.53
N LEU A 81 5.26 14.24 5.22
CA LEU A 81 5.16 13.71 3.86
C LEU A 81 4.45 14.68 2.91
N ILE A 82 3.33 15.26 3.35
CA ILE A 82 2.52 16.15 2.50
C ILE A 82 2.91 17.64 2.61
N GLY A 83 3.82 17.97 3.52
CA GLY A 83 4.26 19.35 3.75
C GLY A 83 3.19 20.25 4.38
N GLY A 84 2.25 19.68 5.15
CA GLY A 84 1.14 20.41 5.74
C GLY A 84 0.33 19.62 6.76
N VAL A 85 -0.66 20.27 7.39
CA VAL A 85 -1.55 19.63 8.35
C VAL A 85 -2.47 18.65 7.63
N PRO A 86 -2.50 17.35 7.99
CA PRO A 86 -3.31 16.34 7.31
C PRO A 86 -4.79 16.70 7.20
N ALA A 87 -5.38 17.23 8.26
CA ALA A 87 -6.80 17.59 8.28
C ALA A 87 -7.18 18.71 7.27
N ASP A 88 -6.21 19.55 6.91
CA ASP A 88 -6.39 20.67 5.97
C ASP A 88 -6.04 20.27 4.52
N ASN A 89 -5.56 19.02 4.30
CA ASN A 89 -5.03 18.55 3.02
C ASN A 89 -5.60 17.18 2.63
N LEU A 90 -6.90 16.96 2.83
CA LEU A 90 -7.55 15.67 2.58
C LEU A 90 -7.43 15.20 1.12
N ASP A 91 -7.46 16.14 0.17
CA ASP A 91 -7.27 15.84 -1.25
C ASP A 91 -5.88 15.25 -1.53
N MET A 92 -4.84 15.80 -0.89
CA MET A 92 -3.49 15.28 -1.01
C MET A 92 -3.39 13.87 -0.39
N LEU A 93 -4.04 13.64 0.76
CA LEU A 93 -4.07 12.30 1.38
C LEU A 93 -4.82 11.30 0.51
N ALA A 94 -5.88 11.72 -0.18
CA ALA A 94 -6.61 10.86 -1.11
C ALA A 94 -5.75 10.45 -2.32
N LEU A 95 -4.89 11.36 -2.82
CA LEU A 95 -3.91 11.05 -3.87
C LEU A 95 -2.87 10.02 -3.44
N LEU A 96 -2.53 9.99 -2.15
CA LEU A 96 -1.57 9.05 -1.58
C LEU A 96 -2.22 7.72 -1.15
N ASN A 97 -3.54 7.60 -1.23
CA ASN A 97 -4.26 6.42 -0.78
C ASN A 97 -4.31 5.36 -1.90
N PRO A 98 -3.65 4.19 -1.74
CA PRO A 98 -3.70 3.12 -2.74
C PRO A 98 -5.12 2.67 -3.08
N ILE A 99 -6.07 2.76 -2.14
CA ILE A 99 -7.48 2.37 -2.37
C ILE A 99 -8.12 3.21 -3.48
N THR A 100 -7.68 4.44 -3.67
CA THR A 100 -8.18 5.37 -4.69
C THR A 100 -8.05 4.80 -6.11
N TYR A 101 -7.04 3.97 -6.34
CA TYR A 101 -6.65 3.51 -7.69
C TYR A 101 -7.02 2.07 -7.99
N ILE A 102 -7.45 1.28 -6.98
CA ILE A 102 -7.71 -0.15 -7.15
C ILE A 102 -8.69 -0.42 -8.28
N ASP A 103 -8.26 -1.24 -9.23
CA ASP A 103 -9.13 -1.73 -10.30
C ASP A 103 -8.93 -3.24 -10.58
N LYS A 104 -9.76 -3.79 -11.48
CA LYS A 104 -9.73 -5.22 -11.83
C LYS A 104 -8.49 -5.65 -12.62
N ASN A 105 -7.68 -4.72 -13.12
CA ASN A 105 -6.48 -4.99 -13.91
C ASN A 105 -5.21 -4.95 -13.06
N ASP A 106 -5.34 -4.57 -11.79
CA ASP A 106 -4.22 -4.57 -10.85
C ASP A 106 -3.67 -5.98 -10.59
N PRO A 107 -2.42 -6.12 -10.17
CA PRO A 107 -1.85 -7.39 -9.76
C PRO A 107 -2.59 -7.99 -8.56
N LYS A 108 -2.25 -9.21 -8.20
CA LYS A 108 -2.68 -9.82 -6.94
C LYS A 108 -1.84 -9.30 -5.78
N PHE A 109 -2.46 -9.24 -4.61
CA PHE A 109 -1.87 -8.74 -3.38
C PHE A 109 -1.94 -9.79 -2.26
N ILE A 110 -0.84 -9.90 -1.50
CA ILE A 110 -0.87 -10.36 -0.11
C ILE A 110 -0.66 -9.15 0.79
N VAL A 111 -1.47 -9.06 1.85
CA VAL A 111 -1.36 -8.03 2.89
C VAL A 111 -1.04 -8.72 4.21
N ILE A 112 0.03 -8.31 4.90
CA ILE A 112 0.49 -8.94 6.14
C ILE A 112 0.56 -7.88 7.23
N HIS A 113 -0.10 -8.11 8.39
CA HIS A 113 -0.13 -7.13 9.47
C HIS A 113 -0.21 -7.79 10.84
N GLY A 114 0.50 -7.23 11.81
CA GLY A 114 0.44 -7.63 13.20
C GLY A 114 -0.77 -7.03 13.92
N GLU A 115 -1.50 -7.83 14.70
CA GLU A 115 -2.70 -7.35 15.42
C GLU A 115 -2.38 -6.40 16.57
N ALA A 116 -1.15 -6.46 17.09
CA ALA A 116 -0.66 -5.60 18.18
C ALA A 116 0.27 -4.46 17.68
N ASP A 117 0.17 -4.09 16.40
CA ASP A 117 0.94 -2.98 15.84
C ASP A 117 0.42 -1.64 16.40
N THR A 118 1.31 -0.94 17.13
CA THR A 118 1.02 0.36 17.73
C THR A 118 1.56 1.54 16.93
N VAL A 119 2.26 1.29 15.83
CA VAL A 119 2.84 2.32 14.95
C VAL A 119 1.89 2.61 13.78
N VAL A 120 1.54 1.55 13.04
CA VAL A 120 0.51 1.59 12.00
C VAL A 120 -0.65 0.73 12.47
N PRO A 121 -1.84 1.30 12.71
CA PRO A 121 -2.98 0.53 13.19
C PRO A 121 -3.39 -0.57 12.20
N ASN A 122 -3.66 -1.78 12.70
CA ASN A 122 -4.04 -2.94 11.89
C ASN A 122 -5.25 -2.70 10.97
N CYS A 123 -6.14 -1.79 11.34
CA CYS A 123 -7.27 -1.37 10.50
C CYS A 123 -6.87 -0.84 9.12
N GLN A 124 -5.65 -0.32 8.96
CA GLN A 124 -5.15 0.12 7.66
C GLN A 124 -5.13 -1.05 6.66
N SER A 125 -4.60 -2.18 7.08
CA SER A 125 -4.60 -3.41 6.27
C SER A 125 -5.99 -4.04 6.12
N ILE A 126 -6.88 -3.89 7.12
CA ILE A 126 -8.28 -4.33 6.99
C ILE A 126 -8.97 -3.53 5.88
N PHE A 127 -8.90 -2.20 5.89
CA PHE A 127 -9.50 -1.35 4.85
C PHE A 127 -8.97 -1.69 3.46
N PHE A 128 -7.66 -1.87 3.35
CA PHE A 128 -7.03 -2.22 2.08
C PHE A 128 -7.47 -3.59 1.58
N SER A 129 -7.46 -4.59 2.46
CA SER A 129 -7.85 -5.95 2.12
C SER A 129 -9.32 -6.04 1.68
N GLU A 130 -10.22 -5.31 2.33
CA GLU A 130 -11.62 -5.23 1.92
C GLU A 130 -11.78 -4.62 0.52
N ALA A 131 -11.07 -3.52 0.23
CA ALA A 131 -11.09 -2.87 -1.08
C ALA A 131 -10.50 -3.77 -2.18
N LEU A 132 -9.36 -4.41 -1.93
CA LEU A 132 -8.74 -5.38 -2.85
C LEU A 132 -9.66 -6.58 -3.12
N LYS A 133 -10.31 -7.10 -2.07
CA LYS A 133 -11.25 -8.21 -2.19
C LYS A 133 -12.46 -7.85 -3.05
N ALA A 134 -12.98 -6.63 -2.92
CA ALA A 134 -14.12 -6.15 -3.72
C ALA A 134 -13.82 -6.15 -5.21
N GLN A 135 -12.55 -5.95 -5.60
CA GLN A 135 -12.08 -5.99 -7.00
C GLN A 135 -11.47 -7.36 -7.41
N GLY A 136 -11.51 -8.34 -6.50
CA GLY A 136 -10.93 -9.67 -6.74
C GLY A 136 -9.40 -9.64 -6.84
N ARG A 137 -8.74 -8.69 -6.20
CA ARG A 137 -7.27 -8.53 -6.22
C ARG A 137 -6.58 -9.05 -4.97
N LEU A 138 -7.29 -9.27 -3.87
CA LEU A 138 -6.72 -9.87 -2.68
C LEU A 138 -6.50 -11.38 -2.89
N GLU A 139 -5.27 -11.84 -2.70
CA GLU A 139 -4.95 -13.27 -2.57
C GLU A 139 -5.12 -13.72 -1.12
N GLU A 140 -4.49 -13.02 -0.19
CA GLU A 140 -4.60 -13.33 1.24
C GLU A 140 -4.38 -12.08 2.10
N PHE A 141 -5.15 -11.97 3.20
CA PHE A 141 -4.83 -11.09 4.33
C PHE A 141 -4.32 -11.94 5.48
N VAL A 142 -3.05 -11.76 5.84
CA VAL A 142 -2.37 -12.47 6.92
C VAL A 142 -2.37 -11.60 8.17
N SER A 143 -3.36 -11.78 9.03
CA SER A 143 -3.40 -11.16 10.36
C SER A 143 -2.56 -12.01 11.33
N VAL A 144 -1.56 -11.39 11.98
CA VAL A 144 -0.62 -12.09 12.85
C VAL A 144 -0.94 -11.80 14.32
N PRO A 145 -1.51 -12.77 15.07
CA PRO A 145 -1.82 -12.58 16.48
C PRO A 145 -0.60 -12.18 17.31
N GLY A 146 -0.72 -11.10 18.07
CA GLY A 146 0.38 -10.54 18.88
C GLY A 146 1.52 -9.92 18.07
N GLY A 147 1.43 -9.91 16.75
CA GLY A 147 2.40 -9.28 15.86
C GLY A 147 2.45 -7.77 16.08
N GLN A 148 3.65 -7.20 16.11
CA GLN A 148 3.92 -5.79 16.24
C GLN A 148 4.40 -5.20 14.91
N HIS A 149 4.81 -3.95 14.92
CA HIS A 149 5.44 -3.29 13.77
C HIS A 149 6.85 -3.86 13.50
N GLY A 150 6.91 -5.08 12.97
CA GLY A 150 8.13 -5.84 12.71
C GLY A 150 8.23 -7.11 13.57
N PRO A 151 8.60 -7.04 14.88
CA PRO A 151 8.72 -8.23 15.72
C PRO A 151 7.44 -9.08 15.74
N VAL A 152 7.59 -10.40 15.80
CA VAL A 152 6.52 -11.41 15.75
C VAL A 152 5.79 -11.43 14.39
N THR A 153 5.54 -10.28 13.78
CA THR A 153 4.97 -10.20 12.40
C THR A 153 5.95 -10.76 11.39
N PHE A 154 7.25 -10.46 11.52
CA PHE A 154 8.32 -11.09 10.76
C PHE A 154 8.66 -12.45 11.36
N ASN A 155 8.21 -13.51 10.72
CA ASN A 155 8.52 -14.88 11.11
C ASN A 155 8.65 -15.78 9.86
N GLU A 156 9.15 -16.99 10.05
CA GLU A 156 9.39 -17.94 8.97
C GLU A 156 8.12 -18.21 8.13
N ASN A 157 6.97 -18.34 8.79
CA ASN A 157 5.70 -18.61 8.10
C ASN A 157 5.25 -17.45 7.23
N THR A 158 5.35 -16.21 7.72
CA THR A 158 4.93 -15.03 6.95
C THR A 158 5.89 -14.76 5.78
N PHE A 159 7.19 -14.96 5.96
CA PHE A 159 8.16 -14.90 4.84
C PHE A 159 7.92 -16.04 3.83
N LYS A 160 7.59 -17.24 4.29
CA LYS A 160 7.25 -18.34 3.39
C LYS A 160 6.00 -18.03 2.56
N LYS A 161 4.96 -17.46 3.15
CA LYS A 161 3.76 -17.02 2.41
C LYS A 161 4.11 -16.03 1.29
N MET A 162 4.96 -15.04 1.58
CA MET A 162 5.44 -14.10 0.57
C MET A 162 6.17 -14.81 -0.57
N THR A 163 7.14 -15.68 -0.26
CA THR A 163 7.93 -16.37 -1.28
C THR A 163 7.11 -17.35 -2.11
N ASP A 164 6.21 -18.11 -1.48
CA ASP A 164 5.29 -19.03 -2.17
C ASP A 164 4.35 -18.26 -3.10
N PHE A 165 3.85 -17.10 -2.66
CA PHE A 165 3.00 -16.26 -3.47
C PHE A 165 3.73 -15.74 -4.72
N PHE A 166 4.93 -15.18 -4.57
CA PHE A 166 5.71 -14.72 -5.72
C PHE A 166 6.07 -15.87 -6.67
N ALA A 167 6.40 -17.05 -6.14
CA ALA A 167 6.67 -18.22 -6.97
C ALA A 167 5.41 -18.65 -7.77
N LYS A 168 4.25 -18.69 -7.11
CA LYS A 168 2.96 -18.98 -7.75
C LYS A 168 2.65 -18.00 -8.88
N GLU A 169 2.73 -16.71 -8.62
CA GLU A 169 2.42 -15.67 -9.62
C GLU A 169 3.46 -15.64 -10.76
N ALA A 170 4.69 -16.05 -10.49
CA ALA A 170 5.74 -16.22 -11.51
C ALA A 170 5.59 -17.50 -12.35
N GLY A 171 4.67 -18.40 -11.99
CA GLY A 171 4.47 -19.68 -12.66
C GLY A 171 5.56 -20.71 -12.36
N MET A 172 6.17 -20.63 -11.17
CA MET A 172 7.26 -21.50 -10.70
C MET A 172 6.74 -22.60 -9.76
#